data_df24d3197aaaa6653ce5e4f306856e13
#
_entry.id   df24d3197aaaa6653ce5e4f306856e13
#
_cell.length_a   1.000
_cell.length_b   1.000
_cell.length_c   1.000
_cell.angle_alpha   90.00
_cell.angle_beta   90.00
_cell.angle_gamma   90.00
#
_symmetry.space_group_name_H-M   'P 1'
#
loop_
_entity.id
_entity.type
_entity.pdbx_description
1 polymer ?
#
loop_
_entity_poly.entity_id
_entity_poly.type
_entity_poly.pdbx_seq_one_letter_code
_entity_poly.pdbx_strand_id
1 'polypeptide(L)'
;MAKTATSMALAIVLTAALASTAPAAIRIAKIRYDSPGADTGSNASLNAEWITIRNTGSSARRLNGWRVRDRAGNVYRFGSLLLPAGHTAKLHTGSGPNYPPHHLYWSSSHYAWNNVRDRATLRNAKGNVVDRCAYNSTSANTKVC
;
A
#
# COMPACT_ATOMS: atom_id res chain seq x y z
N MET A 1 22.79 15.43 72.85
CA MET A 1 22.23 16.16 71.71
C MET A 1 22.28 15.23 70.50
N ALA A 2 21.15 14.63 70.11
CA ALA A 2 21.03 13.70 68.98
C ALA A 2 20.57 14.54 67.75
N LYS A 3 21.35 14.47 66.66
CA LYS A 3 20.98 15.07 65.36
C LYS A 3 20.21 14.03 64.54
N THR A 4 18.92 14.29 64.32
CA THR A 4 18.12 13.53 63.42
C THR A 4 18.41 13.95 61.96
N ALA A 5 18.94 13.00 61.15
CA ALA A 5 19.08 13.20 59.72
C ALA A 5 17.78 12.83 58.99
N THR A 6 17.17 13.81 58.36
CA THR A 6 15.98 13.60 57.54
C THR A 6 16.39 13.19 56.15
N SER A 7 16.10 11.92 55.75
CA SER A 7 16.39 11.38 54.43
C SER A 7 15.25 11.78 53.47
N MET A 8 15.57 12.61 52.50
CA MET A 8 14.64 13.03 51.44
C MET A 8 14.69 12.01 50.31
N ALA A 9 13.66 11.20 50.17
CA ALA A 9 13.54 10.25 49.03
C ALA A 9 13.09 11.00 47.78
N LEU A 10 13.94 11.03 46.78
CA LEU A 10 13.63 11.58 45.45
C LEU A 10 12.88 10.55 44.64
N ALA A 11 11.57 10.77 44.43
CA ALA A 11 10.74 9.93 43.58
C ALA A 11 10.99 10.29 42.11
N ILE A 12 11.63 9.38 41.36
CA ILE A 12 11.80 9.50 39.91
C ILE A 12 10.50 9.03 39.25
N VAL A 13 9.71 9.96 38.72
CA VAL A 13 8.53 9.66 37.90
C VAL A 13 9.03 9.32 36.50
N LEU A 14 9.01 8.05 36.16
CA LEU A 14 9.32 7.57 34.80
C LEU A 14 8.08 7.79 33.92
N THR A 15 8.04 8.87 33.15
CA THR A 15 7.00 9.09 32.14
C THR A 15 7.30 8.22 30.93
N ALA A 16 6.56 7.12 30.79
CA ALA A 16 6.57 6.33 29.57
C ALA A 16 5.93 7.15 28.44
N ALA A 17 6.73 7.68 27.52
CA ALA A 17 6.24 8.28 26.29
C ALA A 17 5.60 7.16 25.43
N LEU A 18 4.27 7.20 25.28
CA LEU A 18 3.56 6.39 24.29
C LEU A 18 4.02 6.84 22.89
N ALA A 19 4.87 6.06 22.27
CA ALA A 19 5.24 6.27 20.87
C ALA A 19 3.98 6.09 20.01
N SER A 20 3.38 7.18 19.57
CA SER A 20 2.32 7.18 18.57
C SER A 20 2.92 6.63 17.28
N THR A 21 2.54 5.43 16.87
CA THR A 21 2.89 4.91 15.55
C THR A 21 2.08 5.71 14.53
N ALA A 22 2.73 6.67 13.87
CA ALA A 22 2.13 7.35 12.73
C ALA A 22 1.69 6.30 11.70
N PRO A 23 0.50 6.44 11.10
CA PRO A 23 0.04 5.50 10.08
C PRO A 23 1.05 5.43 8.93
N ALA A 24 1.17 4.26 8.31
CA ALA A 24 2.11 4.06 7.20
C ALA A 24 1.90 5.14 6.13
N ALA A 25 2.98 5.86 5.79
CA ALA A 25 2.92 6.94 4.82
C ALA A 25 2.60 6.45 3.39
N ILE A 26 2.94 5.18 3.08
CA ILE A 26 2.60 4.55 1.81
C ILE A 26 1.47 3.58 2.03
N ARG A 27 0.38 3.74 1.26
CA ARG A 27 -0.82 2.91 1.38
C ARG A 27 -1.43 2.57 0.03
N ILE A 28 -2.22 1.52 0.01
CA ILE A 28 -3.15 1.22 -1.07
C ILE A 28 -4.31 2.20 -0.95
N ALA A 29 -4.61 2.96 -2.01
CA ALA A 29 -5.67 3.95 -1.97
C ALA A 29 -6.97 3.43 -2.60
N LYS A 30 -6.87 2.71 -3.73
CA LYS A 30 -8.04 2.21 -4.45
C LYS A 30 -7.67 1.02 -5.33
N ILE A 31 -8.60 0.10 -5.51
CA ILE A 31 -8.52 -1.00 -6.47
C ILE A 31 -9.73 -0.91 -7.39
N ARG A 32 -9.52 -0.95 -8.70
CA ARG A 32 -10.55 -1.28 -9.68
C ARG A 32 -10.34 -2.72 -10.08
N TYR A 33 -11.23 -3.59 -9.65
CA TYR A 33 -11.11 -5.03 -9.77
C TYR A 33 -12.04 -5.65 -10.81
N ASP A 34 -12.97 -4.86 -11.33
CA ASP A 34 -13.89 -5.26 -12.39
C ASP A 34 -13.80 -4.25 -13.53
N SER A 35 -13.34 -4.71 -14.68
CA SER A 35 -13.24 -3.91 -15.89
C SER A 35 -14.63 -3.58 -16.43
N PRO A 36 -14.84 -2.42 -17.07
CA PRO A 36 -16.14 -2.12 -17.68
C PRO A 36 -16.48 -3.09 -18.81
N GLY A 37 -17.69 -3.60 -18.81
CA GLY A 37 -18.17 -4.55 -19.82
C GLY A 37 -17.72 -5.97 -19.58
N ALA A 38 -17.68 -6.78 -20.63
CA ALA A 38 -17.27 -8.17 -20.55
C ALA A 38 -15.74 -8.29 -20.39
N ASP A 39 -15.30 -9.28 -19.62
CA ASP A 39 -13.91 -9.66 -19.48
C ASP A 39 -13.41 -10.34 -20.76
N THR A 40 -12.92 -9.56 -21.70
CA THR A 40 -12.48 -10.04 -23.02
C THR A 40 -11.06 -10.58 -23.04
N GLY A 41 -10.28 -10.34 -21.95
CA GLY A 41 -8.85 -10.65 -21.91
C GLY A 41 -7.98 -9.77 -22.83
N SER A 42 -8.58 -8.82 -23.55
CA SER A 42 -7.81 -7.86 -24.34
C SER A 42 -6.96 -6.97 -23.44
N ASN A 43 -5.85 -6.46 -23.98
CA ASN A 43 -4.98 -5.55 -23.21
C ASN A 43 -5.71 -4.30 -22.72
N ALA A 44 -6.67 -3.80 -23.50
CA ALA A 44 -7.52 -2.68 -23.07
C ALA A 44 -8.39 -3.04 -21.87
N SER A 45 -9.00 -4.23 -21.86
CA SER A 45 -9.79 -4.74 -20.74
C SER A 45 -8.90 -4.99 -19.50
N LEU A 46 -7.73 -5.61 -19.68
CA LEU A 46 -6.75 -5.80 -18.60
C LEU A 46 -6.29 -4.46 -18.00
N ASN A 47 -6.04 -3.44 -18.82
CA ASN A 47 -5.59 -2.12 -18.36
C ASN A 47 -6.71 -1.28 -17.73
N ALA A 48 -7.98 -1.64 -17.94
CA ALA A 48 -9.10 -1.04 -17.21
C ALA A 48 -9.16 -1.52 -15.75
N GLU A 49 -8.46 -2.60 -15.40
CA GLU A 49 -8.21 -3.10 -14.07
C GLU A 49 -6.90 -2.49 -13.52
N TRP A 50 -6.91 -1.97 -12.30
CA TRP A 50 -5.75 -1.29 -11.72
C TRP A 50 -5.81 -1.17 -10.20
N ILE A 51 -4.66 -0.94 -9.59
CA ILE A 51 -4.50 -0.56 -8.18
C ILE A 51 -3.74 0.77 -8.08
N THR A 52 -4.09 1.60 -7.10
CA THR A 52 -3.37 2.84 -6.81
C THR A 52 -2.66 2.77 -5.46
N ILE A 53 -1.41 3.21 -5.46
CA ILE A 53 -0.57 3.36 -4.27
C ILE A 53 -0.35 4.85 -4.03
N ARG A 54 -0.65 5.33 -2.84
CA ARG A 54 -0.53 6.75 -2.48
C ARG A 54 0.52 6.95 -1.40
N ASN A 55 1.31 8.00 -1.56
CA ASN A 55 2.16 8.54 -0.50
C ASN A 55 1.39 9.63 0.26
N THR A 56 0.97 9.34 1.48
CA THR A 56 0.26 10.29 2.37
C THR A 56 1.20 11.04 3.31
N GLY A 57 2.50 10.76 3.23
CA GLY A 57 3.52 11.43 4.03
C GLY A 57 3.91 12.79 3.45
N SER A 58 4.74 13.51 4.18
CA SER A 58 5.25 14.85 3.85
C SER A 58 6.55 14.84 3.04
N SER A 59 7.14 13.69 2.77
CA SER A 59 8.37 13.53 2.00
C SER A 59 8.23 12.47 0.92
N ALA A 60 9.01 12.59 -0.17
CA ALA A 60 9.05 11.59 -1.22
C ALA A 60 9.59 10.24 -0.69
N ARG A 61 9.09 9.14 -1.24
CA ARG A 61 9.48 7.78 -0.88
C ARG A 61 9.90 6.98 -2.09
N ARG A 62 11.04 6.29 -1.97
CA ARG A 62 11.48 5.29 -2.96
C ARG A 62 10.78 3.97 -2.70
N LEU A 63 10.13 3.43 -3.73
CA LEU A 63 9.43 2.15 -3.68
C LEU A 63 10.18 1.04 -4.42
N ASN A 64 11.46 1.22 -4.72
CA ASN A 64 12.29 0.22 -5.39
C ASN A 64 12.25 -1.11 -4.63
N GLY A 65 11.91 -2.20 -5.32
CA GLY A 65 11.83 -3.53 -4.73
C GLY A 65 10.61 -3.80 -3.83
N TRP A 66 9.74 -2.82 -3.65
CA TRP A 66 8.44 -3.05 -3.01
C TRP A 66 7.59 -3.98 -3.87
N ARG A 67 6.59 -4.59 -3.28
CA ARG A 67 5.74 -5.59 -3.96
C ARG A 67 4.28 -5.39 -3.63
N VAL A 68 3.44 -5.55 -4.65
CA VAL A 68 2.00 -5.76 -4.51
C VAL A 68 1.71 -7.22 -4.82
N ARG A 69 0.93 -7.87 -3.98
CA ARG A 69 0.52 -9.26 -4.16
C ARG A 69 -1.00 -9.36 -4.06
N ASP A 70 -1.63 -10.10 -4.99
CA ASP A 70 -3.03 -10.50 -4.90
C ASP A 70 -3.22 -11.70 -3.94
N ARG A 71 -4.45 -12.14 -3.77
CA ARG A 71 -4.77 -13.31 -2.95
C ARG A 71 -4.29 -14.62 -3.56
N ALA A 72 -4.27 -14.74 -4.89
CA ALA A 72 -3.84 -15.93 -5.61
C ALA A 72 -2.33 -16.16 -5.56
N GLY A 73 -1.56 -15.13 -5.23
CA GLY A 73 -0.11 -15.21 -5.10
C GLY A 73 0.66 -14.54 -6.23
N ASN A 74 -0.02 -13.89 -7.18
CA ASN A 74 0.65 -13.11 -8.21
C ASN A 74 1.31 -11.88 -7.57
N VAL A 75 2.51 -11.55 -8.01
CA VAL A 75 3.33 -10.49 -7.41
C VAL A 75 3.81 -9.53 -8.49
N TYR A 76 3.53 -8.24 -8.29
CA TYR A 76 4.22 -7.15 -8.98
C TYR A 76 5.34 -6.61 -8.10
N ARG A 77 6.52 -6.42 -8.67
CA ARG A 77 7.66 -5.78 -8.00
C ARG A 77 7.94 -4.44 -8.64
N PHE A 78 7.90 -3.38 -7.83
CA PHE A 78 8.26 -2.05 -8.28
C PHE A 78 9.75 -1.97 -8.63
N GLY A 79 10.04 -1.44 -9.82
CA GLY A 79 11.38 -1.07 -10.25
C GLY A 79 11.81 0.27 -9.64
N SER A 80 12.52 1.09 -10.40
CA SER A 80 12.89 2.44 -9.95
C SER A 80 11.67 3.34 -9.91
N LEU A 81 11.18 3.61 -8.71
CA LEU A 81 10.02 4.47 -8.47
C LEU A 81 10.28 5.39 -7.28
N LEU A 82 10.28 6.70 -7.54
CA LEU A 82 10.18 7.74 -6.52
C LEU A 82 8.76 8.26 -6.51
N LEU A 83 8.04 8.09 -5.39
CA LEU A 83 6.68 8.58 -5.22
C LEU A 83 6.69 9.84 -4.35
N PRO A 84 6.47 11.04 -4.93
CA PRO A 84 6.48 12.29 -4.19
C PRO A 84 5.40 12.33 -3.10
N ALA A 85 5.57 13.24 -2.13
CA ALA A 85 4.59 13.48 -1.08
C ALA A 85 3.23 13.84 -1.68
N GLY A 86 2.15 13.22 -1.19
CA GLY A 86 0.78 13.46 -1.66
C GLY A 86 0.43 12.83 -3.01
N HIS A 87 1.40 12.27 -3.74
CA HIS A 87 1.18 11.69 -5.07
C HIS A 87 0.71 10.24 -5.03
N THR A 88 0.17 9.81 -6.15
CA THR A 88 -0.37 8.46 -6.37
C THR A 88 0.27 7.84 -7.61
N ALA A 89 0.69 6.59 -7.49
CA ALA A 89 1.08 5.74 -8.61
C ALA A 89 -0.08 4.79 -8.94
N LYS A 90 -0.39 4.64 -10.23
CA LYS A 90 -1.40 3.69 -10.72
C LYS A 90 -0.69 2.55 -11.43
N LEU A 91 -0.97 1.32 -10.96
CA LEU A 91 -0.48 0.09 -11.56
C LEU A 91 -1.63 -0.59 -12.31
N HIS A 92 -1.53 -0.63 -13.64
CA HIS A 92 -2.45 -1.33 -14.52
C HIS A 92 -2.08 -2.80 -14.62
N THR A 93 -3.08 -3.67 -14.78
CA THR A 93 -2.86 -5.13 -14.87
C THR A 93 -2.19 -5.55 -16.18
N GLY A 94 -2.61 -4.99 -17.31
CA GLY A 94 -2.08 -5.32 -18.63
C GLY A 94 -0.73 -4.67 -18.94
N SER A 95 -0.45 -4.52 -20.22
CA SER A 95 0.82 -4.02 -20.75
C SER A 95 0.71 -2.59 -21.25
N GLY A 96 1.80 -1.83 -21.13
CA GLY A 96 1.95 -0.49 -21.65
C GLY A 96 3.30 0.13 -21.28
N PRO A 97 3.61 1.34 -21.79
CA PRO A 97 4.81 2.06 -21.42
C PRO A 97 4.72 2.63 -20.01
N ASN A 98 5.67 2.29 -19.15
CA ASN A 98 5.75 2.87 -17.83
C ASN A 98 6.05 4.39 -17.90
N TYR A 99 5.27 5.16 -17.15
CA TYR A 99 5.45 6.59 -16.97
C TYR A 99 5.38 6.93 -15.46
N PRO A 100 6.47 6.66 -14.71
CA PRO A 100 6.51 6.89 -13.27
C PRO A 100 6.39 8.38 -12.92
N PRO A 101 5.75 8.71 -11.79
CA PRO A 101 5.05 7.82 -10.88
C PRO A 101 3.61 7.51 -11.32
N HIS A 102 3.12 8.09 -12.42
CA HIS A 102 1.70 8.15 -12.75
C HIS A 102 1.13 6.81 -13.22
N HIS A 103 1.80 6.17 -14.20
CA HIS A 103 1.33 4.94 -14.81
C HIS A 103 2.42 3.88 -14.82
N LEU A 104 2.09 2.72 -14.30
CA LEU A 104 2.90 1.51 -14.28
C LEU A 104 2.07 0.36 -14.83
N TYR A 105 2.73 -0.66 -15.36
CA TYR A 105 2.06 -1.79 -15.97
C TYR A 105 2.64 -3.10 -15.44
N TRP A 106 1.75 -3.99 -14.99
CA TRP A 106 2.13 -5.31 -14.49
C TRP A 106 2.63 -6.22 -15.61
N SER A 107 2.14 -5.96 -16.84
CA SER A 107 2.37 -6.80 -18.03
C SER A 107 1.84 -8.21 -17.84
N SER A 108 0.76 -8.36 -17.10
CA SER A 108 0.04 -9.62 -16.94
C SER A 108 -0.81 -9.91 -18.17
N SER A 109 -0.88 -11.17 -18.57
CA SER A 109 -1.81 -11.67 -19.60
C SER A 109 -3.15 -12.12 -19.02
N HIS A 110 -3.35 -11.98 -17.71
CA HIS A 110 -4.54 -12.37 -16.96
C HIS A 110 -4.95 -11.27 -16.00
N TYR A 111 -6.23 -11.24 -15.64
CA TYR A 111 -6.73 -10.35 -14.60
C TYR A 111 -6.03 -10.64 -13.27
N ALA A 112 -5.53 -9.60 -12.63
CA ALA A 112 -4.87 -9.71 -11.33
C ALA A 112 -5.90 -9.75 -10.19
N TRP A 113 -7.02 -9.03 -10.35
CA TRP A 113 -8.01 -8.86 -9.30
C TRP A 113 -9.28 -9.66 -9.62
N ASN A 114 -9.74 -10.47 -8.67
CA ASN A 114 -10.97 -11.24 -8.81
C ASN A 114 -12.21 -10.34 -8.69
N ASN A 115 -13.18 -10.48 -9.61
CA ASN A 115 -14.37 -9.62 -9.66
C ASN A 115 -15.32 -9.77 -8.46
N VAL A 116 -15.17 -10.81 -7.66
CA VAL A 116 -16.04 -11.06 -6.50
C VAL A 116 -15.34 -10.68 -5.20
N ARG A 117 -14.12 -11.20 -4.99
CA ARG A 117 -13.37 -10.96 -3.76
C ARG A 117 -11.87 -11.14 -3.97
N ASP A 118 -11.09 -10.23 -3.40
CA ASP A 118 -9.64 -10.35 -3.39
C ASP A 118 -9.04 -9.57 -2.22
N ARG A 119 -7.73 -9.62 -2.11
CA ARG A 119 -6.95 -8.85 -1.16
C ARG A 119 -5.61 -8.47 -1.74
N ALA A 120 -5.39 -7.19 -1.92
CA ALA A 120 -4.08 -6.65 -2.18
C ALA A 120 -3.26 -6.60 -0.89
N THR A 121 -2.01 -7.02 -0.96
CA THR A 121 -1.03 -6.87 0.12
C THR A 121 0.17 -6.10 -0.42
N LEU A 122 0.45 -4.95 0.18
CA LEU A 122 1.63 -4.13 -0.12
C LEU A 122 2.75 -4.50 0.87
N ARG A 123 3.94 -4.80 0.34
CA ARG A 123 5.13 -5.10 1.14
C ARG A 123 6.27 -4.18 0.74
N ASN A 124 7.09 -3.80 1.70
CA ASN A 124 8.33 -3.07 1.44
C ASN A 124 9.42 -3.99 0.85
N ALA A 125 10.57 -3.42 0.48
CA ALA A 125 11.69 -4.16 -0.10
C ALA A 125 12.24 -5.26 0.81
N LYS A 126 12.12 -5.11 2.14
CA LYS A 126 12.51 -6.12 3.13
C LYS A 126 11.49 -7.26 3.27
N GLY A 127 10.32 -7.14 2.61
CA GLY A 127 9.24 -8.12 2.68
C GLY A 127 8.22 -7.90 3.80
N ASN A 128 8.38 -6.86 4.62
CA ASN A 128 7.42 -6.52 5.66
C ASN A 128 6.12 -5.99 5.05
N VAL A 129 4.99 -6.42 5.61
CA VAL A 129 3.69 -5.89 5.21
C VAL A 129 3.56 -4.46 5.67
N VAL A 130 3.20 -3.59 4.72
CA VAL A 130 2.98 -2.16 4.95
C VAL A 130 1.49 -1.85 4.99
N ASP A 131 0.71 -2.44 4.06
CA ASP A 131 -0.73 -2.20 3.97
C ASP A 131 -1.46 -3.39 3.33
N ARG A 132 -2.76 -3.48 3.58
CA ARG A 132 -3.68 -4.45 2.97
C ARG A 132 -4.99 -3.77 2.62
N CYS A 133 -5.56 -4.17 1.49
CA CYS A 133 -6.90 -3.77 1.10
C CYS A 133 -7.65 -5.00 0.59
N ALA A 134 -8.77 -5.30 1.20
CA ALA A 134 -9.61 -6.44 0.82
C ALA A 134 -11.00 -5.96 0.44
N TYR A 135 -11.62 -6.69 -0.49
CA TYR A 135 -13.02 -6.49 -0.85
C TYR A 135 -13.73 -7.85 -0.98
N ASN A 136 -15.03 -7.80 -0.81
CA ASN A 136 -15.95 -8.91 -1.01
C ASN A 136 -17.27 -8.29 -1.46
N SER A 137 -17.44 -8.10 -2.76
CA SER A 137 -18.64 -7.44 -3.34
C SER A 137 -18.80 -7.80 -4.80
N THR A 138 -20.03 -8.07 -5.19
CA THR A 138 -20.46 -8.27 -6.58
C THR A 138 -21.21 -7.06 -7.14
N SER A 139 -21.49 -6.05 -6.32
CA SER A 139 -22.30 -4.88 -6.68
C SER A 139 -21.50 -3.63 -7.03
N ALA A 140 -20.19 -3.68 -6.84
CA ALA A 140 -19.28 -2.59 -7.17
C ALA A 140 -18.13 -3.10 -8.05
N ASN A 141 -17.50 -2.21 -8.79
CA ASN A 141 -16.33 -2.51 -9.61
C ASN A 141 -15.03 -1.91 -9.04
N THR A 142 -15.14 -1.18 -7.94
CA THR A 142 -14.00 -0.54 -7.25
C THR A 142 -14.10 -0.67 -5.74
N LYS A 143 -12.94 -0.69 -5.09
CA LYS A 143 -12.76 -0.60 -3.63
C LYS A 143 -11.91 0.61 -3.30
N VAL A 144 -12.44 1.52 -2.49
CA VAL A 144 -11.62 2.55 -1.81
C VAL A 144 -11.04 1.93 -0.55
N CYS A 145 -9.77 2.09 -0.34
CA CYS A 145 -9.01 1.55 0.77
C CYS A 145 -8.70 2.67 1.79
#